data_03b0c74a45f4f949f09a492014248969
#
_entry.id   03b0c74a45f4f949f09a492014248969
#
_cell.length_a   1.000
_cell.length_b   1.000
_cell.length_c   1.000
_cell.angle_alpha   90.00
_cell.angle_beta   90.00
_cell.angle_gamma   90.00
#
_symmetry.space_group_name_H-M   'P 1'
#
loop_
_entity.id
_entity.type
_entity.pdbx_description
1 polymer ?
#
loop_
_entity_poly.entity_id
_entity_poly.type
_entity_poly.pdbx_seq_one_letter_code
_entity_poly.pdbx_strand_id
1 'polypeptide(L)'
;MASATTGSAGSGAVDAALTFLRRERVTRWTSRLTLLVLWQLAGVLSVRFPTPVQTVDILVREFQAPFGGDPWTVWNNELVQNLWVSMTRTALALAYVIVIGIPVGYAMGRWWRVQAYFTDVVMVGIALPAYMWALLAVMWFGFGITAPVFTAVVSATPALIVHVLQGALAIPRPLRDMSDAYDVPSLTRARDLILPSMAGAVIAGVRLAIIAAWGSVVLVEWFGSNEGAGFRARHWYQSAADYNGLMAWGVVVLVIVIAVDRGVIERIDRAAHRWRGSISSFGATAATAAEKTS
;
A
#
# COMPACT_ATOMS: atom_id res chain seq x y z
N MET A 1 15.41 -48.82 -35.90
CA MET A 1 14.44 -48.90 -34.79
C MET A 1 14.95 -48.02 -33.64
N ALA A 2 14.53 -46.77 -33.58
CA ALA A 2 14.70 -45.89 -32.39
C ALA A 2 13.72 -44.74 -32.57
N SER A 3 12.55 -44.85 -32.02
CA SER A 3 11.59 -43.73 -31.88
C SER A 3 10.79 -43.94 -30.59
N ALA A 4 10.48 -42.84 -29.97
CA ALA A 4 9.52 -42.64 -28.87
C ALA A 4 10.00 -42.85 -27.43
N THR A 5 10.62 -41.77 -26.84
CA THR A 5 10.62 -41.57 -25.39
C THR A 5 10.62 -40.09 -24.98
N THR A 6 10.19 -39.15 -25.81
CA THR A 6 10.18 -37.69 -25.47
C THR A 6 8.82 -37.16 -25.02
N GLY A 7 7.78 -37.98 -24.91
CA GLY A 7 6.39 -37.53 -24.62
C GLY A 7 5.97 -37.51 -23.14
N SER A 8 6.65 -38.24 -22.24
CA SER A 8 6.14 -38.46 -20.88
C SER A 8 6.61 -37.46 -19.82
N ALA A 9 7.71 -36.78 -20.05
CA ALA A 9 8.27 -35.84 -19.09
C ALA A 9 7.50 -34.51 -19.04
N GLY A 10 6.90 -34.08 -20.15
CA GLY A 10 6.14 -32.83 -20.23
C GLY A 10 4.75 -32.88 -19.54
N SER A 11 4.06 -34.04 -19.60
CA SER A 11 2.75 -34.19 -18.99
C SER A 11 2.81 -34.18 -17.45
N GLY A 12 3.81 -34.83 -16.87
CA GLY A 12 4.00 -34.87 -15.43
C GLY A 12 4.32 -33.49 -14.80
N ALA A 13 5.09 -32.66 -15.50
CA ALA A 13 5.40 -31.31 -15.03
C ALA A 13 4.18 -30.37 -15.10
N VAL A 14 3.35 -30.52 -16.15
CA VAL A 14 2.10 -29.76 -16.29
C VAL A 14 1.10 -30.19 -15.22
N ASP A 15 0.93 -31.50 -14.98
CA ASP A 15 0.04 -32.00 -13.94
C ASP A 15 0.48 -31.62 -12.53
N ALA A 16 1.78 -31.60 -12.24
CA ALA A 16 2.33 -31.13 -10.98
C ALA A 16 2.07 -29.62 -10.79
N ALA A 17 2.25 -28.82 -11.83
CA ALA A 17 1.95 -27.38 -11.80
C ALA A 17 0.46 -27.11 -11.61
N LEU A 18 -0.42 -27.86 -12.29
CA LEU A 18 -1.86 -27.72 -12.14
C LEU A 18 -2.36 -28.14 -10.75
N THR A 19 -1.82 -29.22 -10.18
CA THR A 19 -2.11 -29.64 -8.81
C THR A 19 -1.61 -28.64 -7.76
N PHE A 20 -0.43 -28.05 -7.96
CA PHE A 20 0.09 -26.97 -7.11
C PHE A 20 -0.80 -25.72 -7.17
N LEU A 21 -1.15 -25.25 -8.37
CA LEU A 21 -2.04 -24.08 -8.54
C LEU A 21 -3.46 -24.34 -7.99
N ARG A 22 -3.97 -25.56 -8.12
CA ARG A 22 -5.25 -25.96 -7.55
C ARG A 22 -5.19 -25.98 -6.04
N ARG A 23 -4.11 -26.51 -5.46
CA ARG A 23 -3.88 -26.53 -4.01
C ARG A 23 -3.78 -25.11 -3.43
N GLU A 24 -3.07 -24.20 -4.09
CA GLU A 24 -3.00 -22.78 -3.67
C GLU A 24 -4.36 -22.09 -3.73
N ARG A 25 -5.15 -22.30 -4.78
CA ARG A 25 -6.51 -21.74 -4.87
C ARG A 25 -7.40 -22.27 -3.76
N VAL A 26 -7.39 -23.57 -3.53
CA VAL A 26 -8.16 -24.20 -2.45
C VAL A 26 -7.77 -23.61 -1.10
N THR A 27 -6.47 -23.51 -0.81
CA THR A 27 -5.97 -22.93 0.47
C THR A 27 -6.40 -21.48 0.63
N ARG A 28 -6.34 -20.67 -0.43
CA ARG A 28 -6.80 -19.26 -0.38
C ARG A 28 -8.31 -19.14 -0.15
N TRP A 29 -9.11 -20.01 -0.75
CA TRP A 29 -10.56 -20.01 -0.54
C TRP A 29 -10.94 -20.53 0.84
N THR A 30 -10.30 -21.61 1.31
CA THR A 30 -10.53 -22.14 2.67
C THR A 30 -10.18 -21.09 3.74
N SER A 31 -9.05 -20.38 3.60
CA SER A 31 -8.69 -19.30 4.52
C SER A 31 -9.75 -18.19 4.58
N ARG A 32 -10.28 -17.75 3.44
CA ARG A 32 -11.33 -16.73 3.38
C ARG A 32 -12.64 -17.20 4.01
N LEU A 33 -13.03 -18.44 3.70
CA LEU A 33 -14.22 -19.06 4.28
C LEU A 33 -14.07 -19.21 5.79
N THR A 34 -12.92 -19.66 6.27
CA THR A 34 -12.64 -19.76 7.72
C THR A 34 -12.77 -18.40 8.41
N LEU A 35 -12.22 -17.35 7.84
CA LEU A 35 -12.37 -15.98 8.40
C LEU A 35 -13.84 -15.54 8.44
N LEU A 36 -14.62 -15.79 7.37
CA LEU A 36 -16.03 -15.43 7.34
C LEU A 36 -16.85 -16.25 8.36
N VAL A 37 -16.56 -17.55 8.50
CA VAL A 37 -17.20 -18.41 9.49
C VAL A 37 -16.86 -17.95 10.92
N LEU A 38 -15.60 -17.65 11.20
CA LEU A 38 -15.19 -17.11 12.51
C LEU A 38 -15.87 -15.78 12.81
N TRP A 39 -15.96 -14.88 11.81
CA TRP A 39 -16.69 -13.64 11.96
C TRP A 39 -18.18 -13.86 12.23
N GLN A 40 -18.83 -14.75 11.47
CA GLN A 40 -20.23 -15.11 11.69
C GLN A 40 -20.46 -15.68 13.08
N LEU A 41 -19.59 -16.60 13.54
CA LEU A 41 -19.67 -17.19 14.88
C LEU A 41 -19.50 -16.14 15.96
N ALA A 42 -18.53 -15.24 15.84
CA ALA A 42 -18.33 -14.14 16.77
C ALA A 42 -19.57 -13.24 16.87
N GLY A 43 -20.22 -12.94 15.74
CA GLY A 43 -21.44 -12.15 15.70
C GLY A 43 -22.67 -12.86 16.30
N VAL A 44 -22.75 -14.17 16.18
CA VAL A 44 -23.84 -14.96 16.82
C VAL A 44 -23.62 -15.10 18.33
N LEU A 45 -22.36 -15.25 18.75
CA LEU A 45 -22.01 -15.42 20.17
C LEU A 45 -22.05 -14.11 20.96
N SER A 46 -21.96 -12.95 20.31
CA SER A 46 -21.93 -11.65 20.97
C SER A 46 -22.94 -10.70 20.37
N VAL A 47 -23.87 -10.23 21.16
CA VAL A 47 -24.89 -9.23 20.77
C VAL A 47 -24.26 -7.91 20.29
N ARG A 48 -23.04 -7.61 20.72
CA ARG A 48 -22.34 -6.36 20.38
C ARG A 48 -21.42 -6.48 19.16
N PHE A 49 -21.21 -7.71 18.66
CA PHE A 49 -20.34 -7.93 17.51
C PHE A 49 -21.18 -8.20 16.26
N PRO A 50 -21.15 -7.31 15.27
CA PRO A 50 -22.00 -7.43 14.08
C PRO A 50 -21.69 -8.66 13.24
N THR A 51 -22.73 -9.31 12.72
CA THR A 51 -22.54 -10.39 11.75
C THR A 51 -22.22 -9.82 10.36
N PRO A 52 -21.55 -10.60 9.48
CA PRO A 52 -21.34 -10.21 8.08
C PRO A 52 -22.63 -9.80 7.35
N VAL A 53 -23.74 -10.47 7.63
CA VAL A 53 -25.04 -10.19 7.01
C VAL A 53 -25.56 -8.82 7.43
N GLN A 54 -25.54 -8.51 8.74
CA GLN A 54 -25.94 -7.18 9.24
C GLN A 54 -25.06 -6.06 8.69
N THR A 55 -23.75 -6.31 8.60
CA THR A 55 -22.79 -5.36 8.04
C THR A 55 -23.13 -5.06 6.57
N VAL A 56 -23.41 -6.08 5.76
CA VAL A 56 -23.79 -5.93 4.35
C VAL A 56 -25.14 -5.21 4.21
N ASP A 57 -26.13 -5.53 5.06
CA ASP A 57 -27.43 -4.86 5.03
C ASP A 57 -27.30 -3.35 5.24
N ILE A 58 -26.49 -2.93 6.19
CA ILE A 58 -26.23 -1.49 6.41
C ILE A 58 -25.50 -0.86 5.23
N LEU A 59 -24.50 -1.52 4.67
CA LEU A 59 -23.80 -1.00 3.49
C LEU A 59 -24.77 -0.82 2.32
N VAL A 60 -25.67 -1.78 2.11
CA VAL A 60 -26.70 -1.68 1.06
C VAL A 60 -27.64 -0.50 1.34
N ARG A 61 -28.09 -0.30 2.57
CA ARG A 61 -28.95 0.84 2.94
C ARG A 61 -28.23 2.18 2.77
N GLU A 62 -26.99 2.30 3.25
CA GLU A 62 -26.17 3.51 3.08
C GLU A 62 -25.93 3.83 1.60
N PHE A 63 -25.72 2.80 0.77
CA PHE A 63 -25.53 2.98 -0.67
C PHE A 63 -26.83 3.26 -1.42
N GLN A 64 -27.96 2.71 -0.98
CA GLN A 64 -29.28 2.90 -1.62
C GLN A 64 -29.97 4.21 -1.21
N ALA A 65 -29.55 4.84 -0.11
CA ALA A 65 -30.22 5.99 0.50
C ALA A 65 -30.12 7.21 -0.36
N PRO A 66 -30.15 7.55 -1.44
CA PRO A 66 -30.96 8.36 -2.36
C PRO A 66 -30.71 8.10 -3.86
N PHE A 67 -30.68 6.85 -4.29
CA PHE A 67 -30.66 6.55 -5.73
C PHE A 67 -32.07 6.77 -6.34
N GLY A 68 -32.48 8.02 -6.43
CA GLY A 68 -33.64 8.43 -7.20
C GLY A 68 -33.35 8.49 -8.70
N GLY A 69 -32.96 7.39 -9.31
CA GLY A 69 -33.01 7.21 -10.77
C GLY A 69 -32.01 7.98 -11.65
N ASP A 70 -31.39 9.03 -11.17
CA ASP A 70 -30.43 9.85 -11.94
C ASP A 70 -28.97 9.54 -11.60
N PRO A 71 -28.07 9.35 -12.60
CA PRO A 71 -26.64 9.13 -12.36
C PRO A 71 -25.95 10.23 -11.55
N TRP A 72 -26.47 11.44 -11.55
CA TRP A 72 -25.98 12.59 -10.78
C TRP A 72 -26.27 12.50 -9.28
N THR A 73 -27.24 11.67 -8.86
CA THR A 73 -27.57 11.45 -7.46
C THR A 73 -26.51 10.63 -6.71
N VAL A 74 -25.61 9.94 -7.42
CA VAL A 74 -24.46 9.26 -6.81
C VAL A 74 -23.58 10.22 -6.01
N TRP A 75 -23.38 11.44 -6.52
CA TRP A 75 -22.61 12.48 -5.84
C TRP A 75 -23.31 13.09 -4.62
N ASN A 76 -24.62 12.95 -4.52
CA ASN A 76 -25.41 13.40 -3.38
C ASN A 76 -25.48 12.34 -2.27
N ASN A 77 -24.92 11.14 -2.50
CA ASN A 77 -24.87 10.11 -1.49
C ASN A 77 -23.79 10.43 -0.44
N GLU A 78 -24.18 10.46 0.82
CA GLU A 78 -23.28 10.76 1.95
C GLU A 78 -22.08 9.82 2.03
N LEU A 79 -22.25 8.54 1.69
CA LEU A 79 -21.15 7.57 1.64
C LEU A 79 -20.11 8.02 0.61
N VAL A 80 -20.53 8.34 -0.61
CA VAL A 80 -19.64 8.75 -1.71
C VAL A 80 -18.93 10.06 -1.37
N GLN A 81 -19.64 11.05 -0.85
CA GLN A 81 -19.06 12.34 -0.46
C GLN A 81 -17.99 12.19 0.62
N ASN A 82 -18.30 11.46 1.69
CA ASN A 82 -17.34 11.26 2.79
C ASN A 82 -16.12 10.46 2.35
N LEU A 83 -16.29 9.44 1.51
CA LEU A 83 -15.17 8.71 0.94
C LEU A 83 -14.31 9.58 0.02
N TRP A 84 -14.93 10.41 -0.81
CA TRP A 84 -14.21 11.33 -1.69
C TRP A 84 -13.33 12.30 -0.91
N VAL A 85 -13.85 12.86 0.19
CA VAL A 85 -13.11 13.75 1.09
C VAL A 85 -11.89 13.02 1.67
N SER A 86 -12.05 11.82 2.22
CA SER A 86 -10.93 11.06 2.77
C SER A 86 -9.91 10.65 1.70
N MET A 87 -10.37 10.28 0.51
CA MET A 87 -9.48 9.94 -0.62
C MET A 87 -8.67 11.14 -1.10
N THR A 88 -9.28 12.31 -1.21
CA THR A 88 -8.56 13.53 -1.62
C THR A 88 -7.53 13.97 -0.59
N ARG A 89 -7.85 13.91 0.71
CA ARG A 89 -6.91 14.17 1.81
C ARG A 89 -5.73 13.19 1.77
N THR A 90 -6.01 11.91 1.58
CA THR A 90 -4.98 10.86 1.49
C THR A 90 -4.11 11.03 0.25
N ALA A 91 -4.69 11.33 -0.90
CA ALA A 91 -3.94 11.56 -2.14
C ALA A 91 -3.02 12.78 -2.01
N LEU A 92 -3.50 13.87 -1.40
CA LEU A 92 -2.70 15.06 -1.12
C LEU A 92 -1.55 14.74 -0.16
N ALA A 93 -1.82 14.02 0.92
CA ALA A 93 -0.79 13.58 1.86
C ALA A 93 0.27 12.71 1.17
N LEU A 94 -0.15 11.74 0.35
CA LEU A 94 0.77 10.88 -0.39
C LEU A 94 1.64 11.65 -1.38
N ALA A 95 1.11 12.68 -2.02
CA ALA A 95 1.93 13.56 -2.87
C ALA A 95 3.08 14.18 -2.07
N TYR A 96 2.81 14.74 -0.88
CA TYR A 96 3.86 15.26 0.01
C TYR A 96 4.81 14.17 0.49
N VAL A 97 4.30 13.01 0.91
CA VAL A 97 5.11 11.87 1.35
C VAL A 97 6.10 11.43 0.28
N ILE A 98 5.66 11.33 -0.97
CA ILE A 98 6.50 10.94 -2.12
C ILE A 98 7.54 12.02 -2.42
N VAL A 99 7.11 13.28 -2.50
CA VAL A 99 7.99 14.43 -2.81
C VAL A 99 9.06 14.63 -1.73
N ILE A 100 8.78 14.34 -0.48
CA ILE A 100 9.74 14.46 0.62
C ILE A 100 10.52 13.15 0.81
N GLY A 101 9.82 12.03 0.88
CA GLY A 101 10.39 10.75 1.30
C GLY A 101 11.38 10.15 0.29
N ILE A 102 11.11 10.26 -1.01
CA ILE A 102 12.02 9.71 -2.03
C ILE A 102 13.34 10.50 -2.08
N PRO A 103 13.36 11.84 -2.19
CA PRO A 103 14.63 12.58 -2.22
C PRO A 103 15.43 12.45 -0.92
N VAL A 104 14.76 12.54 0.24
CA VAL A 104 15.45 12.41 1.54
C VAL A 104 16.02 11.00 1.72
N GLY A 105 15.25 9.95 1.44
CA GLY A 105 15.72 8.57 1.54
C GLY A 105 16.87 8.27 0.59
N TYR A 106 16.82 8.77 -0.64
CA TYR A 106 17.93 8.65 -1.58
C TYR A 106 19.17 9.42 -1.12
N ALA A 107 19.00 10.67 -0.64
CA ALA A 107 20.10 11.49 -0.12
C ALA A 107 20.79 10.81 1.09
N MET A 108 20.01 10.21 1.99
CA MET A 108 20.54 9.42 3.12
C MET A 108 21.35 8.21 2.61
N GLY A 109 20.90 7.53 1.58
CA GLY A 109 21.63 6.39 0.98
C GLY A 109 22.88 6.80 0.19
N ARG A 110 22.94 8.06 -0.29
CA ARG A 110 24.06 8.57 -1.10
C ARG A 110 25.16 9.22 -0.25
N TRP A 111 24.78 9.94 0.82
CA TRP A 111 25.69 10.74 1.66
C TRP A 111 25.57 10.34 3.12
N TRP A 112 26.63 9.81 3.69
CA TRP A 112 26.68 9.36 5.09
C TRP A 112 26.35 10.48 6.11
N ARG A 113 26.73 11.73 5.79
CA ARG A 113 26.43 12.90 6.64
C ARG A 113 24.93 13.17 6.70
N VAL A 114 24.24 13.06 5.57
CA VAL A 114 22.78 13.23 5.51
C VAL A 114 22.11 12.10 6.27
N GLN A 115 22.61 10.86 6.10
CA GLN A 115 22.10 9.72 6.84
C GLN A 115 22.26 9.91 8.36
N ALA A 116 23.45 10.29 8.83
CA ALA A 116 23.70 10.54 10.25
C ALA A 116 22.78 11.64 10.82
N TYR A 117 22.56 12.71 10.06
CA TYR A 117 21.71 13.82 10.49
C TYR A 117 20.22 13.44 10.58
N PHE A 118 19.68 12.73 9.59
CA PHE A 118 18.24 12.41 9.51
C PHE A 118 17.85 11.12 10.23
N THR A 119 18.79 10.24 10.61
CA THR A 119 18.46 8.95 11.23
C THR A 119 17.59 9.13 12.48
N ASP A 120 17.97 10.01 13.40
CA ASP A 120 17.23 10.23 14.64
C ASP A 120 15.84 10.84 14.38
N VAL A 121 15.73 11.75 13.41
CA VAL A 121 14.44 12.34 13.00
C VAL A 121 13.49 11.28 12.45
N VAL A 122 14.01 10.40 11.59
CA VAL A 122 13.23 9.28 11.03
C VAL A 122 12.81 8.30 12.13
N MET A 123 13.71 7.99 13.07
CA MET A 123 13.42 7.11 14.20
C MET A 123 12.34 7.67 15.11
N VAL A 124 12.38 8.97 15.43
CA VAL A 124 11.31 9.64 16.20
C VAL A 124 9.97 9.57 15.46
N GLY A 125 9.98 9.80 14.13
CA GLY A 125 8.77 9.71 13.31
C GLY A 125 8.15 8.31 13.29
N ILE A 126 8.96 7.24 13.37
CA ILE A 126 8.46 5.85 13.46
C ILE A 126 8.03 5.51 14.89
N ALA A 127 8.77 5.97 15.89
CA ALA A 127 8.51 5.62 17.28
C ALA A 127 7.22 6.24 17.85
N LEU A 128 6.87 7.45 17.38
CA LEU A 128 5.65 8.12 17.83
C LEU A 128 4.43 7.50 17.14
N PRO A 129 3.45 6.98 17.92
CA PRO A 129 2.22 6.46 17.35
C PRO A 129 1.43 7.53 16.59
N ALA A 130 0.79 7.14 15.48
CA ALA A 130 0.03 8.06 14.61
C ALA A 130 -1.04 8.86 15.37
N TYR A 131 -1.65 8.30 16.42
CA TYR A 131 -2.66 8.99 17.21
C TYR A 131 -2.10 10.19 18.00
N MET A 132 -0.83 10.14 18.41
CA MET A 132 -0.19 11.30 19.07
C MET A 132 0.00 12.44 18.07
N TRP A 133 0.44 12.13 16.86
CA TRP A 133 0.51 13.12 15.78
C TRP A 133 -0.88 13.67 15.43
N ALA A 134 -1.93 12.84 15.48
CA ALA A 134 -3.30 13.26 15.23
C ALA A 134 -3.78 14.29 16.28
N LEU A 135 -3.54 14.04 17.56
CA LEU A 135 -3.91 14.95 18.63
C LEU A 135 -3.17 16.29 18.52
N LEU A 136 -1.86 16.25 18.32
CA LEU A 136 -1.06 17.46 18.12
C LEU A 136 -1.51 18.25 16.90
N ALA A 137 -1.79 17.56 15.78
CA ALA A 137 -2.25 18.20 14.56
C ALA A 137 -3.59 18.92 14.74
N VAL A 138 -4.54 18.30 15.42
CA VAL A 138 -5.83 18.93 15.73
C VAL A 138 -5.66 20.12 16.67
N MET A 139 -4.75 20.05 17.64
CA MET A 139 -4.46 21.18 18.53
C MET A 139 -3.79 22.36 17.80
N TRP A 140 -2.90 22.09 16.84
CA TRP A 140 -2.16 23.13 16.14
C TRP A 140 -2.95 23.76 14.97
N PHE A 141 -3.66 22.92 14.22
CA PHE A 141 -4.31 23.34 12.96
C PHE A 141 -5.84 23.38 13.06
N GLY A 142 -6.42 22.89 14.16
CA GLY A 142 -7.88 22.80 14.32
C GLY A 142 -8.50 21.73 13.40
N PHE A 143 -9.83 21.83 13.24
CA PHE A 143 -10.62 20.94 12.42
C PHE A 143 -10.68 21.42 10.97
N GLY A 144 -10.03 20.71 10.07
CA GLY A 144 -9.99 21.05 8.65
C GLY A 144 -9.18 20.04 7.86
N ILE A 145 -8.78 20.40 6.64
CA ILE A 145 -7.98 19.54 5.76
C ILE A 145 -6.53 19.39 6.23
N THR A 146 -6.00 20.40 6.94
CA THR A 146 -4.57 20.47 7.30
C THR A 146 -4.18 19.42 8.31
N ALA A 147 -4.98 19.19 9.36
CA ALA A 147 -4.66 18.23 10.41
C ALA A 147 -4.58 16.79 9.91
N PRO A 148 -5.57 16.26 9.13
CA PRO A 148 -5.45 14.92 8.53
C PRO A 148 -4.25 14.78 7.60
N VAL A 149 -4.02 15.76 6.73
CA VAL A 149 -2.91 15.73 5.77
C VAL A 149 -1.56 15.77 6.50
N PHE A 150 -1.38 16.67 7.46
CA PHE A 150 -0.16 16.75 8.27
C PHE A 150 0.14 15.43 8.99
N THR A 151 -0.86 14.88 9.68
CA THR A 151 -0.70 13.62 10.41
C THR A 151 -0.29 12.49 9.48
N ALA A 152 -0.93 12.38 8.32
CA ALA A 152 -0.60 11.36 7.33
C ALA A 152 0.83 11.54 6.78
N VAL A 153 1.24 12.79 6.51
CA VAL A 153 2.61 13.07 6.04
C VAL A 153 3.64 12.67 7.08
N VAL A 154 3.48 13.11 8.34
CA VAL A 154 4.46 12.82 9.39
C VAL A 154 4.52 11.34 9.73
N SER A 155 3.39 10.62 9.72
CA SER A 155 3.33 9.19 10.03
C SER A 155 3.86 8.30 8.90
N ALA A 156 3.62 8.68 7.63
CA ALA A 156 3.94 7.81 6.49
C ALA A 156 5.34 8.09 5.90
N THR A 157 5.84 9.32 5.97
CA THR A 157 7.13 9.71 5.38
C THR A 157 8.31 8.91 5.93
N PRO A 158 8.46 8.68 7.25
CA PRO A 158 9.58 7.93 7.78
C PRO A 158 9.69 6.50 7.23
N ALA A 159 8.56 5.82 7.10
CA ALA A 159 8.51 4.48 6.53
C ALA A 159 8.97 4.45 5.07
N LEU A 160 8.54 5.42 4.25
CA LEU A 160 9.00 5.55 2.87
C LEU A 160 10.50 5.85 2.81
N ILE A 161 11.01 6.77 3.65
CA ILE A 161 12.43 7.12 3.72
C ILE A 161 13.28 5.87 3.97
N VAL A 162 12.91 5.02 4.93
CA VAL A 162 13.66 3.78 5.25
C VAL A 162 13.70 2.83 4.06
N HIS A 163 12.59 2.63 3.35
CA HIS A 163 12.57 1.76 2.17
C HIS A 163 13.42 2.31 1.02
N VAL A 164 13.35 3.61 0.78
CA VAL A 164 14.16 4.28 -0.25
C VAL A 164 15.65 4.23 0.10
N LEU A 165 16.00 4.48 1.37
CA LEU A 165 17.35 4.35 1.89
C LEU A 165 17.92 2.94 1.64
N GLN A 166 17.16 1.90 2.01
CA GLN A 166 17.56 0.52 1.78
C GLN A 166 17.73 0.22 0.29
N GLY A 167 16.82 0.70 -0.56
CA GLY A 167 16.95 0.60 -2.01
C GLY A 167 18.20 1.28 -2.54
N ALA A 168 18.53 2.47 -2.03
CA ALA A 168 19.73 3.20 -2.42
C ALA A 168 21.01 2.48 -1.99
N LEU A 169 21.03 1.91 -0.79
CA LEU A 169 22.20 1.15 -0.29
C LEU A 169 22.38 -0.19 -1.03
N ALA A 170 21.32 -0.78 -1.55
CA ALA A 170 21.35 -2.03 -2.30
C ALA A 170 21.93 -1.92 -3.70
N ILE A 171 22.16 -0.69 -4.24
CA ILE A 171 22.78 -0.51 -5.56
C ILE A 171 24.23 -1.00 -5.54
N PRO A 172 24.62 -1.99 -6.37
CA PRO A 172 25.98 -2.53 -6.40
C PRO A 172 27.04 -1.46 -6.68
N ARG A 173 28.13 -1.47 -5.91
CA ARG A 173 29.26 -0.54 -6.09
C ARG A 173 29.81 -0.55 -7.52
N PRO A 174 30.04 -1.71 -8.16
CA PRO A 174 30.59 -1.74 -9.52
C PRO A 174 29.76 -0.95 -10.55
N LEU A 175 28.43 -0.92 -10.40
CA LEU A 175 27.56 -0.13 -11.27
C LEU A 175 27.71 1.38 -11.06
N ARG A 176 27.95 1.80 -9.81
CA ARG A 176 28.24 3.20 -9.51
C ARG A 176 29.60 3.61 -10.06
N ASP A 177 30.62 2.81 -9.81
CA ASP A 177 32.00 3.05 -10.26
C ASP A 177 32.08 3.09 -11.80
N MET A 178 31.37 2.20 -12.47
CA MET A 178 31.23 2.22 -13.94
C MET A 178 30.60 3.54 -14.41
N SER A 179 29.50 3.99 -13.77
CA SER A 179 28.84 5.23 -14.15
C SER A 179 29.71 6.48 -13.93
N ASP A 180 30.61 6.42 -12.93
CA ASP A 180 31.58 7.47 -12.66
C ASP A 180 32.74 7.43 -13.65
N ALA A 181 33.25 6.23 -14.02
CA ALA A 181 34.33 6.04 -14.98
C ALA A 181 33.96 6.48 -16.42
N TYR A 182 32.69 6.38 -16.77
CA TYR A 182 32.16 6.84 -18.08
C TYR A 182 31.62 8.26 -18.06
N ASP A 183 31.81 9.02 -17.00
CA ASP A 183 31.29 10.39 -16.82
C ASP A 183 29.82 10.54 -17.19
N VAL A 184 28.98 9.55 -16.84
CA VAL A 184 27.55 9.54 -17.18
C VAL A 184 26.86 10.75 -16.56
N PRO A 185 26.14 11.58 -17.35
CA PRO A 185 25.44 12.74 -16.84
C PRO A 185 24.48 12.39 -15.71
N SER A 186 24.39 13.25 -14.70
CA SER A 186 23.63 12.98 -13.45
C SER A 186 22.16 12.62 -13.71
N LEU A 187 21.53 13.24 -14.71
CA LEU A 187 20.13 12.96 -15.09
C LEU A 187 19.97 11.56 -15.72
N THR A 188 20.88 11.20 -16.64
CA THR A 188 20.92 9.88 -17.27
C THR A 188 21.18 8.80 -16.22
N ARG A 189 22.16 9.02 -15.33
CA ARG A 189 22.45 8.14 -14.19
C ARG A 189 21.24 7.96 -13.29
N ALA A 190 20.54 9.02 -12.93
CA ALA A 190 19.34 8.95 -12.11
C ALA A 190 18.24 8.13 -12.79
N ARG A 191 17.99 8.40 -14.09
CA ARG A 191 16.89 7.77 -14.84
C ARG A 191 17.17 6.31 -15.20
N ASP A 192 18.39 6.01 -15.67
CA ASP A 192 18.69 4.73 -16.31
C ASP A 192 19.37 3.72 -15.35
N LEU A 193 19.98 4.21 -14.27
CA LEU A 193 20.63 3.35 -13.28
C LEU A 193 19.93 3.39 -11.91
N ILE A 194 19.80 4.57 -11.29
CA ILE A 194 19.39 4.70 -9.89
C ILE A 194 17.91 4.35 -9.73
N LEU A 195 17.00 5.02 -10.45
CA LEU A 195 15.56 4.80 -10.34
C LEU A 195 15.15 3.36 -10.65
N PRO A 196 15.62 2.71 -11.72
CA PRO A 196 15.30 1.31 -11.98
C PRO A 196 15.83 0.35 -10.91
N SER A 197 17.04 0.60 -10.41
CA SER A 197 17.66 -0.25 -9.36
C SER A 197 16.89 -0.19 -8.04
N MET A 198 16.35 0.99 -7.70
CA MET A 198 15.60 1.22 -6.46
C MET A 198 14.09 0.94 -6.59
N ALA A 199 13.57 0.77 -7.81
CA ALA A 199 12.13 0.75 -8.08
C ALA A 199 11.34 -0.19 -7.16
N GLY A 200 11.86 -1.39 -6.90
CA GLY A 200 11.18 -2.35 -6.00
C GLY A 200 11.09 -1.87 -4.55
N ALA A 201 12.15 -1.25 -4.03
CA ALA A 201 12.16 -0.71 -2.68
C ALA A 201 11.24 0.53 -2.58
N VAL A 202 11.27 1.39 -3.59
CA VAL A 202 10.35 2.56 -3.67
C VAL A 202 8.90 2.11 -3.70
N ILE A 203 8.54 1.14 -4.54
CA ILE A 203 7.17 0.62 -4.65
C ILE A 203 6.71 0.00 -3.33
N ALA A 204 7.57 -0.80 -2.68
CA ALA A 204 7.29 -1.37 -1.36
C ALA A 204 7.07 -0.27 -0.30
N GLY A 205 7.91 0.77 -0.31
CA GLY A 205 7.78 1.91 0.58
C GLY A 205 6.50 2.72 0.33
N VAL A 206 6.14 2.97 -0.93
CA VAL A 206 4.91 3.67 -1.30
C VAL A 206 3.67 2.85 -0.88
N ARG A 207 3.69 1.52 -1.07
CA ARG A 207 2.61 0.65 -0.61
C ARG A 207 2.37 0.79 0.89
N LEU A 208 3.43 0.75 1.70
CA LEU A 208 3.32 0.93 3.14
C LEU A 208 2.87 2.34 3.50
N ALA A 209 3.38 3.36 2.80
CA ALA A 209 2.98 4.75 3.00
C ALA A 209 1.49 5.00 2.71
N ILE A 210 0.91 4.34 1.70
CA ILE A 210 -0.54 4.42 1.40
C ILE A 210 -1.36 3.91 2.58
N ILE A 211 -0.99 2.74 3.12
CA ILE A 211 -1.70 2.14 4.27
C ILE A 211 -1.60 3.05 5.50
N ALA A 212 -0.40 3.56 5.79
CA ALA A 212 -0.16 4.44 6.91
C ALA A 212 -0.88 5.79 6.76
N ALA A 213 -0.83 6.42 5.58
CA ALA A 213 -1.48 7.69 5.31
C ALA A 213 -3.01 7.58 5.38
N TRP A 214 -3.60 6.54 4.77
CA TRP A 214 -5.04 6.29 4.83
C TRP A 214 -5.51 6.11 6.28
N GLY A 215 -4.83 5.24 7.04
CA GLY A 215 -5.15 5.02 8.46
C GLY A 215 -5.04 6.29 9.30
N SER A 216 -4.02 7.11 9.04
CA SER A 216 -3.82 8.38 9.74
C SER A 216 -4.89 9.42 9.41
N VAL A 217 -5.31 9.52 8.13
CA VAL A 217 -6.42 10.42 7.72
C VAL A 217 -7.71 10.03 8.42
N VAL A 218 -8.11 8.77 8.32
CA VAL A 218 -9.34 8.24 8.96
C VAL A 218 -9.29 8.43 10.49
N LEU A 219 -8.12 8.27 11.09
CA LEU A 219 -7.93 8.49 12.53
C LEU A 219 -8.19 9.95 12.93
N VAL A 220 -7.64 10.93 12.21
CA VAL A 220 -7.87 12.36 12.51
C VAL A 220 -9.33 12.74 12.26
N GLU A 221 -9.93 12.20 11.20
CA GLU A 221 -11.36 12.41 10.91
C GLU A 221 -12.25 11.90 12.04
N TRP A 222 -11.85 10.78 12.67
CA TRP A 222 -12.55 10.26 13.86
C TRP A 222 -12.50 11.23 15.04
N PHE A 223 -11.36 11.88 15.28
CA PHE A 223 -11.21 12.75 16.45
C PHE A 223 -11.88 14.11 16.30
N GLY A 224 -11.92 14.68 15.11
CA GLY A 224 -12.28 16.08 15.02
C GLY A 224 -12.80 16.60 13.68
N SER A 225 -13.09 15.74 12.69
CA SER A 225 -13.67 16.22 11.44
C SER A 225 -15.20 16.21 11.48
N ASN A 226 -15.81 17.05 10.61
CA ASN A 226 -17.25 17.04 10.35
C ASN A 226 -17.61 16.31 9.05
N GLU A 227 -16.63 15.71 8.40
CA GLU A 227 -16.74 15.00 7.13
C GLU A 227 -15.64 13.96 6.98
N GLY A 228 -15.85 13.00 6.12
CA GLY A 228 -14.90 11.92 5.86
C GLY A 228 -15.32 10.57 6.44
N ALA A 229 -14.61 9.51 6.05
CA ALA A 229 -14.90 8.13 6.44
C ALA A 229 -14.79 7.94 7.98
N GLY A 230 -13.79 8.56 8.60
CA GLY A 230 -13.61 8.51 10.05
C GLY A 230 -14.74 9.23 10.80
N PHE A 231 -15.21 10.37 10.28
CA PHE A 231 -16.37 11.08 10.83
C PHE A 231 -17.64 10.21 10.78
N ARG A 232 -17.93 9.57 9.65
CA ARG A 232 -19.10 8.68 9.53
C ARG A 232 -19.01 7.49 10.47
N ALA A 233 -17.85 6.86 10.58
CA ALA A 233 -17.64 5.76 11.52
C ALA A 233 -17.87 6.21 12.97
N ARG A 234 -17.39 7.41 13.35
CA ARG A 234 -17.66 8.00 14.66
C ARG A 234 -19.14 8.29 14.87
N HIS A 235 -19.83 8.82 13.84
CA HIS A 235 -21.26 9.13 13.91
C HIS A 235 -22.08 7.88 14.26
N TRP A 236 -21.83 6.75 13.60
CA TRP A 236 -22.49 5.49 13.92
C TRP A 236 -22.21 5.01 15.34
N TYR A 237 -20.98 5.15 15.80
CA TYR A 237 -20.61 4.75 17.15
C TYR A 237 -21.21 5.64 18.25
N GLN A 238 -21.13 6.98 18.10
CA GLN A 238 -21.50 7.92 19.16
C GLN A 238 -22.98 8.33 19.14
N SER A 239 -23.53 8.56 17.96
CA SER A 239 -24.88 9.12 17.81
C SER A 239 -25.94 8.04 17.70
N ALA A 240 -25.66 6.98 16.95
CA ALA A 240 -26.61 5.89 16.77
C ALA A 240 -26.42 4.74 17.79
N ALA A 241 -25.27 4.70 18.48
CA ALA A 241 -24.81 3.58 19.32
C ALA A 241 -24.94 2.22 18.59
N ASP A 242 -24.78 2.24 17.26
CA ASP A 242 -24.92 1.09 16.38
C ASP A 242 -23.57 0.56 15.95
N TYR A 243 -23.18 -0.57 16.52
CA TYR A 243 -21.94 -1.27 16.21
C TYR A 243 -21.94 -1.84 14.78
N ASN A 244 -23.14 -2.09 14.21
CA ASN A 244 -23.25 -2.59 12.83
C ASN A 244 -22.79 -1.53 11.83
N GLY A 245 -23.21 -0.27 12.02
CA GLY A 245 -22.78 0.85 11.17
C GLY A 245 -21.29 1.13 11.30
N LEU A 246 -20.75 1.09 12.54
CA LEU A 246 -19.30 1.21 12.74
C LEU A 246 -18.51 0.13 11.98
N MET A 247 -18.94 -1.13 12.08
CA MET A 247 -18.29 -2.24 11.39
C MET A 247 -18.43 -2.11 9.86
N ALA A 248 -19.59 -1.67 9.38
CA ALA A 248 -19.82 -1.43 7.96
C ALA A 248 -18.82 -0.41 7.39
N TRP A 249 -18.61 0.70 8.08
CA TRP A 249 -17.60 1.69 7.68
C TRP A 249 -16.17 1.16 7.81
N GLY A 250 -15.86 0.34 8.80
CA GLY A 250 -14.59 -0.37 8.90
C GLY A 250 -14.33 -1.27 7.67
N VAL A 251 -15.36 -1.98 7.20
CA VAL A 251 -15.26 -2.79 5.98
C VAL A 251 -15.07 -1.92 4.73
N VAL A 252 -15.76 -0.79 4.62
CA VAL A 252 -15.56 0.17 3.52
C VAL A 252 -14.12 0.65 3.49
N VAL A 253 -13.58 1.09 4.62
CA VAL A 253 -12.19 1.53 4.76
C VAL A 253 -11.21 0.44 4.30
N LEU A 254 -11.44 -0.81 4.73
CA LEU A 254 -10.61 -1.95 4.33
C LEU A 254 -10.70 -2.24 2.83
N VAL A 255 -11.90 -2.23 2.25
CA VAL A 255 -12.13 -2.47 0.82
C VAL A 255 -11.41 -1.43 -0.03
N ILE A 256 -11.42 -0.17 0.37
CA ILE A 256 -10.71 0.91 -0.35
C ILE A 256 -9.20 0.65 -0.35
N VAL A 257 -8.60 0.32 0.81
CA VAL A 257 -7.16 0.01 0.89
C VAL A 257 -6.81 -1.15 -0.06
N ILE A 258 -7.61 -2.23 -0.04
CA ILE A 258 -7.40 -3.38 -0.93
C ILE A 258 -7.59 -2.99 -2.41
N ALA A 259 -8.57 -2.15 -2.72
CA ALA A 259 -8.82 -1.69 -4.09
C ALA A 259 -7.67 -0.82 -4.62
N VAL A 260 -7.14 0.08 -3.79
CA VAL A 260 -5.97 0.91 -4.14
C VAL A 260 -4.72 0.04 -4.30
N ASP A 261 -4.47 -0.89 -3.38
CA ASP A 261 -3.31 -1.80 -3.47
C ASP A 261 -3.36 -2.61 -4.77
N ARG A 262 -4.46 -3.30 -5.05
CA ARG A 262 -4.61 -4.12 -6.27
C ARG A 262 -4.76 -3.31 -7.55
N GLY A 263 -5.47 -2.19 -7.49
CA GLY A 263 -5.77 -1.37 -8.66
C GLY A 263 -4.61 -0.52 -9.13
N VAL A 264 -3.87 0.08 -8.21
CA VAL A 264 -2.80 1.04 -8.51
C VAL A 264 -1.43 0.40 -8.32
N ILE A 265 -1.15 -0.11 -7.12
CA ILE A 265 0.20 -0.56 -6.77
C ILE A 265 0.62 -1.80 -7.55
N GLU A 266 -0.24 -2.81 -7.69
CA GLU A 266 0.09 -3.99 -8.49
C GLU A 266 0.31 -3.67 -9.98
N ARG A 267 -0.33 -2.63 -10.52
CA ARG A 267 -0.10 -2.18 -11.90
C ARG A 267 1.27 -1.51 -12.04
N ILE A 268 1.62 -0.65 -11.08
CA ILE A 268 2.93 0.02 -11.04
C ILE A 268 4.04 -1.03 -10.88
N ASP A 269 3.86 -1.99 -9.98
CA ASP A 269 4.82 -3.07 -9.73
C ASP A 269 5.04 -3.94 -10.97
N ARG A 270 3.97 -4.32 -11.67
CA ARG A 270 4.06 -5.05 -12.95
C ARG A 270 4.78 -4.24 -14.04
N ALA A 271 4.57 -2.93 -14.10
CA ALA A 271 5.28 -2.07 -15.03
C ALA A 271 6.78 -1.99 -14.69
N ALA A 272 7.14 -1.87 -13.42
CA ALA A 272 8.52 -1.84 -12.95
C ALA A 272 9.26 -3.19 -13.16
N HIS A 273 8.57 -4.32 -13.02
CA HIS A 273 9.16 -5.64 -13.25
C HIS A 273 9.54 -5.90 -14.72
N ARG A 274 8.89 -5.27 -15.68
CA ARG A 274 9.30 -5.37 -17.11
C ARG A 274 10.73 -4.86 -17.35
N TRP A 275 11.19 -3.91 -16.55
CA TRP A 275 12.55 -3.37 -16.62
C TRP A 275 13.59 -4.28 -15.95
N ARG A 276 13.19 -5.12 -14.99
CA ARG A 276 14.10 -6.07 -14.31
C ARG A 276 14.39 -7.32 -15.13
N GLY A 277 13.49 -7.77 -15.98
CA GLY A 277 13.65 -8.98 -16.79
C GLY A 277 14.84 -8.92 -17.77
N SER A 278 15.24 -7.73 -18.19
CA SER A 278 16.41 -7.53 -19.05
C SER A 278 17.75 -7.64 -18.31
N ILE A 279 17.79 -7.33 -17.01
CA ILE A 279 19.04 -7.33 -16.22
C ILE A 279 19.40 -8.74 -15.73
N SER A 280 18.42 -9.56 -15.37
CA SER A 280 18.64 -10.93 -14.93
C SER A 280 19.12 -11.86 -16.04
N SER A 281 18.73 -11.62 -17.29
CA SER A 281 19.18 -12.38 -18.45
C SER A 281 20.67 -12.12 -18.76
N PHE A 282 21.17 -10.91 -18.56
CA PHE A 282 22.58 -10.57 -18.73
C PHE A 282 23.48 -11.25 -17.69
N GLY A 283 23.05 -11.30 -16.43
CA GLY A 283 23.79 -11.98 -15.35
C GLY A 283 23.88 -13.50 -15.54
N ALA A 284 22.79 -14.12 -15.99
CA ALA A 284 22.77 -15.57 -16.26
C ALA A 284 23.64 -15.94 -17.46
N THR A 285 23.64 -15.11 -18.51
CA THR A 285 24.49 -15.35 -19.70
C THR A 285 25.98 -15.16 -19.41
N ALA A 286 26.33 -14.20 -18.55
CA ALA A 286 27.70 -13.98 -18.12
C ALA A 286 28.24 -15.12 -17.23
N ALA A 287 27.42 -15.64 -16.32
CA ALA A 287 27.77 -16.78 -15.48
C ALA A 287 28.01 -18.07 -16.29
N THR A 288 27.14 -18.36 -17.28
CA THR A 288 27.30 -19.49 -18.19
C THR A 288 28.49 -19.36 -19.13
N ALA A 289 28.87 -18.14 -19.51
CA ALA A 289 30.06 -17.89 -20.32
C ALA A 289 31.35 -18.09 -19.53
N ALA A 290 31.36 -17.69 -18.23
CA ALA A 290 32.51 -17.89 -17.35
C ALA A 290 32.77 -19.36 -17.02
N GLU A 291 31.69 -20.16 -16.88
CA GLU A 291 31.77 -21.60 -16.60
C GLU A 291 32.28 -22.43 -17.78
N LYS A 292 32.12 -21.94 -19.04
CA LYS A 292 32.62 -22.57 -20.25
C LYS A 292 34.09 -22.26 -20.56
N THR A 293 34.70 -21.32 -19.86
CA THR A 293 36.11 -20.91 -20.06
C THR A 293 37.04 -21.37 -18.94
N SER A 294 36.54 -22.03 -17.91
CA SER A 294 37.30 -22.76 -16.87
C SER A 294 37.35 -24.25 -17.18
#